data_a07d370237bafb6e32123f0f68417328
#
_entry.id   a07d370237bafb6e32123f0f68417328
#
_cell.length_a   1.000
_cell.length_b   1.000
_cell.length_c   1.000
_cell.angle_alpha   90.00
_cell.angle_beta   90.00
_cell.angle_gamma   90.00
#
_symmetry.space_group_name_H-M   'P 1'
#
loop_
_entity.id
_entity.type
_entity.pdbx_description
1 polymer ?
#
loop_
_entity_poly.entity_id
_entity_poly.type
_entity_poly.pdbx_seq_one_letter_code
_entity_poly.pdbx_strand_id
1 'polypeptide(L)'
;AADKILHEAKLRRRMSPGKLEREEIDRLHEAMRSVNLNDRQTMTVLRYANRVPLLFQAGACAITQTIMQTNWRAYGLSQSRNALPSGPVTVMIHMASVWVPFTSESKEAIASYPEIQKELRLALQAVGRKLGMYVRRRHRVKHEGERRNLFLRYLGEVATAVGQINETDVEALYEQLLKVAKRKTAEADVQLDERGRP
;
A
#
# COMPACT_ATOMS: atom_id res chain seq x y z
N ALA A 1 -6.38 -11.19 6.61
CA ALA A 1 -6.40 -10.99 5.16
C ALA A 1 -6.94 -12.23 4.45
N ALA A 2 -6.26 -13.38 4.54
CA ALA A 2 -6.67 -14.62 3.85
C ALA A 2 -8.11 -15.04 4.17
N ASP A 3 -8.52 -15.01 5.44
CA ASP A 3 -9.88 -15.38 5.85
C ASP A 3 -10.95 -14.45 5.24
N LYS A 4 -10.66 -13.17 5.09
CA LYS A 4 -11.57 -12.19 4.46
C LYS A 4 -11.75 -12.47 2.97
N ILE A 5 -10.66 -12.80 2.27
CA ILE A 5 -10.68 -13.17 0.86
C ILE A 5 -11.46 -14.48 0.65
N LEU A 6 -11.20 -15.50 1.47
CA LEU A 6 -11.90 -16.79 1.38
C LEU A 6 -13.40 -16.65 1.67
N HIS A 7 -13.77 -15.81 2.64
CA HIS A 7 -15.15 -15.49 2.94
C HIS A 7 -15.86 -14.81 1.77
N GLU A 8 -15.21 -13.79 1.16
CA GLU A 8 -15.74 -13.07 0.01
C GLU A 8 -15.88 -13.97 -1.22
N ALA A 9 -14.91 -14.87 -1.44
CA ALA A 9 -14.96 -15.88 -2.50
C ALA A 9 -15.92 -17.05 -2.19
N LYS A 10 -16.56 -17.08 -1.02
CA LYS A 10 -17.42 -18.18 -0.52
C LYS A 10 -16.72 -19.55 -0.53
N LEU A 11 -15.41 -19.57 -0.23
CA LEU A 11 -14.59 -20.77 -0.18
C LEU A 11 -14.31 -21.22 1.26
N ARG A 12 -14.14 -22.52 1.45
CA ARG A 12 -13.81 -23.10 2.75
C ARG A 12 -12.31 -23.00 3.03
N ARG A 13 -11.92 -22.64 4.27
CA ARG A 13 -10.54 -22.47 4.71
C ARG A 13 -9.63 -23.71 4.52
N ARG A 14 -10.20 -24.90 4.43
CA ARG A 14 -9.45 -26.19 4.33
C ARG A 14 -9.55 -26.85 2.95
N MET A 15 -9.90 -26.11 1.91
CA MET A 15 -9.88 -26.67 0.55
C MET A 15 -8.44 -26.79 0.04
N SER A 16 -8.13 -27.94 -0.56
CA SER A 16 -6.85 -28.16 -1.22
C SER A 16 -6.83 -27.37 -2.53
N PRO A 17 -5.77 -26.61 -2.83
CA PRO A 17 -5.67 -25.81 -4.08
C PRO A 17 -5.86 -26.63 -5.36
N GLY A 18 -5.45 -27.91 -5.35
CA GLY A 18 -5.61 -28.81 -6.50
C GLY A 18 -7.02 -29.34 -6.73
N LYS A 19 -7.99 -29.01 -5.87
CA LYS A 19 -9.40 -29.40 -5.98
C LYS A 19 -10.33 -28.23 -6.29
N LEU A 20 -9.77 -27.03 -6.56
CA LEU A 20 -10.56 -25.87 -6.94
C LEU A 20 -11.02 -25.97 -8.39
N GLU A 21 -12.31 -25.78 -8.63
CA GLU A 21 -12.88 -25.68 -9.94
C GLU A 21 -12.57 -24.30 -10.55
N ARG A 22 -12.63 -24.19 -11.89
CA ARG A 22 -12.29 -22.96 -12.61
C ARG A 22 -13.10 -21.75 -12.13
N GLU A 23 -14.40 -21.96 -11.89
CA GLU A 23 -15.28 -20.90 -11.35
C GLU A 23 -14.91 -20.46 -9.93
N GLU A 24 -14.41 -21.38 -9.11
CA GLU A 24 -13.94 -21.08 -7.76
C GLU A 24 -12.63 -20.29 -7.78
N ILE A 25 -11.76 -20.59 -8.76
CA ILE A 25 -10.52 -19.84 -8.99
C ILE A 25 -10.84 -18.42 -9.45
N ASP A 26 -11.80 -18.23 -10.37
CA ASP A 26 -12.21 -16.92 -10.86
C ASP A 26 -12.84 -16.09 -9.73
N ARG A 27 -13.71 -16.69 -8.91
CA ARG A 27 -14.26 -16.03 -7.70
C ARG A 27 -13.17 -15.65 -6.70
N LEU A 28 -12.17 -16.50 -6.53
CA LEU A 28 -11.02 -16.20 -5.66
C LEU A 28 -10.22 -15.02 -6.19
N HIS A 29 -9.96 -14.96 -7.49
CA HIS A 29 -9.28 -13.82 -8.14
C HIS A 29 -10.09 -12.53 -8.00
N GLU A 30 -11.39 -12.57 -8.21
CA GLU A 30 -12.26 -11.42 -8.04
C GLU A 30 -12.29 -10.94 -6.58
N ALA A 31 -12.43 -11.86 -5.63
CA ALA A 31 -12.35 -11.55 -4.21
C ALA A 31 -10.98 -10.96 -3.79
N MET A 32 -9.89 -11.44 -4.38
CA MET A 32 -8.56 -10.87 -4.14
C MET A 32 -8.42 -9.43 -4.66
N ARG A 33 -9.14 -9.08 -5.72
CA ARG A 33 -9.18 -7.72 -6.27
C ARG A 33 -10.13 -6.80 -5.51
N SER A 34 -11.28 -7.31 -5.08
CA SER A 34 -12.33 -6.54 -4.40
C SER A 34 -12.03 -6.30 -2.92
N VAL A 35 -11.41 -7.29 -2.25
CA VAL A 35 -11.07 -7.17 -0.83
C VAL A 35 -9.99 -6.12 -0.65
N ASN A 36 -10.37 -5.00 -0.04
CA ASN A 36 -9.43 -3.96 0.34
C ASN A 36 -8.55 -4.47 1.50
N LEU A 37 -7.37 -5.01 1.15
CA LEU A 37 -6.39 -5.51 2.11
C LEU A 37 -5.76 -4.39 2.95
N ASN A 38 -6.05 -3.13 2.62
CA ASN A 38 -5.55 -1.96 3.36
C ASN A 38 -6.21 -1.75 4.72
N ASP A 39 -7.27 -2.50 5.04
CA ASP A 39 -7.95 -2.39 6.32
C ASP A 39 -7.06 -2.95 7.45
N ARG A 40 -6.28 -2.07 8.05
CA ARG A 40 -5.59 -2.27 9.34
C ARG A 40 -4.48 -3.32 9.39
N GLN A 41 -3.81 -3.62 8.28
CA GLN A 41 -2.57 -4.40 8.38
C GLN A 41 -1.50 -3.60 9.13
N THR A 42 -1.00 -4.16 10.22
CA THR A 42 0.19 -3.61 10.89
C THR A 42 1.42 -3.84 10.00
N MET A 43 2.32 -2.87 9.96
CA MET A 43 3.59 -2.97 9.25
C MET A 43 4.33 -4.26 9.63
N THR A 44 4.80 -4.99 8.63
CA THR A 44 5.67 -6.15 8.84
C THR A 44 7.10 -5.69 9.04
N VAL A 45 7.77 -6.18 10.10
CA VAL A 45 9.15 -5.84 10.41
C VAL A 45 10.03 -7.08 10.31
N LEU A 46 10.95 -7.07 9.36
CA LEU A 46 11.98 -8.10 9.20
C LEU A 46 13.30 -7.58 9.78
N ARG A 47 13.89 -8.33 10.70
CA ARG A 47 15.05 -7.90 11.48
C ARG A 47 16.18 -8.90 11.31
N TYR A 48 17.34 -8.41 10.97
CA TYR A 48 18.55 -9.22 10.80
C TYR A 48 19.76 -8.54 11.46
N ALA A 49 20.63 -9.35 12.06
CA ALA A 49 21.91 -8.90 12.57
C ALA A 49 23.01 -9.81 12.01
N ASN A 50 23.91 -9.26 11.20
CA ASN A 50 24.86 -10.01 10.41
C ASN A 50 24.15 -11.12 9.60
N ARG A 51 24.36 -12.39 9.91
CA ARG A 51 23.72 -13.54 9.26
C ARG A 51 22.55 -14.13 10.05
N VAL A 52 22.17 -13.49 11.18
CA VAL A 52 21.17 -14.04 12.11
C VAL A 52 19.83 -13.33 11.91
N PRO A 53 18.75 -14.06 11.57
CA PRO A 53 17.40 -13.51 11.64
C PRO A 53 16.94 -13.39 13.09
N LEU A 54 16.37 -12.23 13.46
CA LEU A 54 15.87 -11.96 14.81
C LEU A 54 14.38 -12.28 14.85
N LEU A 55 14.04 -13.54 15.09
CA LEU A 55 12.66 -14.02 14.98
C LEU A 55 11.82 -13.73 16.22
N PHE A 56 12.42 -13.77 17.39
CA PHE A 56 11.72 -13.67 18.68
C PHE A 56 11.98 -12.32 19.37
N GLN A 57 11.33 -12.09 20.51
CA GLN A 57 11.52 -10.91 21.38
C GLN A 57 11.46 -9.55 20.64
N ALA A 58 10.51 -9.42 19.71
CA ALA A 58 10.39 -8.21 18.88
C ALA A 58 10.29 -6.92 19.73
N GLY A 59 9.54 -6.94 20.83
CA GLY A 59 9.33 -5.79 21.69
C GLY A 59 10.56 -5.32 22.45
N ALA A 60 11.50 -6.24 22.77
CA ALA A 60 12.75 -5.93 23.44
C ALA A 60 13.86 -5.46 22.50
N CYS A 61 13.68 -5.59 21.19
CA CYS A 61 14.70 -5.29 20.20
C CYS A 61 14.76 -3.79 19.87
N ALA A 62 15.97 -3.22 19.91
CA ALA A 62 16.24 -1.83 19.56
C ALA A 62 15.66 -1.42 18.18
N ILE A 63 15.70 -2.33 17.20
CA ILE A 63 15.14 -2.11 15.87
C ILE A 63 13.63 -1.81 15.95
N THR A 64 12.87 -2.69 16.59
CA THR A 64 11.41 -2.53 16.70
C THR A 64 11.05 -1.29 17.51
N GLN A 65 11.75 -1.06 18.62
CA GLN A 65 11.54 0.12 19.47
C GLN A 65 11.78 1.42 18.70
N THR A 66 12.84 1.50 17.90
CA THR A 66 13.14 2.68 17.08
C THR A 66 12.08 2.88 15.97
N ILE A 67 11.57 1.80 15.36
CA ILE A 67 10.47 1.89 14.40
C ILE A 67 9.21 2.45 15.07
N MET A 68 8.85 1.97 16.25
CA MET A 68 7.67 2.44 16.99
C MET A 68 7.78 3.91 17.40
N GLN A 69 8.99 4.37 17.76
CA GLN A 69 9.28 5.76 18.13
C GLN A 69 9.35 6.71 16.92
N THR A 70 9.53 6.19 15.71
CA THR A 70 9.61 7.00 14.49
C THR A 70 8.22 7.53 14.14
N ASN A 71 8.12 8.83 13.78
CA ASN A 71 6.86 9.45 13.37
C ASN A 71 6.51 9.11 11.92
N TRP A 72 5.85 7.99 11.70
CA TRP A 72 5.44 7.53 10.38
C TRP A 72 4.28 8.31 9.77
N ARG A 73 3.53 9.07 10.58
CA ARG A 73 2.46 9.94 10.08
C ARG A 73 3.00 11.02 9.14
N ALA A 74 4.21 11.51 9.41
CA ALA A 74 4.89 12.46 8.52
C ALA A 74 5.18 11.89 7.12
N TYR A 75 5.20 10.57 7.00
CA TYR A 75 5.44 9.84 5.73
C TYR A 75 4.16 9.26 5.11
N GLY A 76 2.99 9.61 5.66
CA GLY A 76 1.68 9.22 5.11
C GLY A 76 1.16 7.85 5.58
N LEU A 77 1.73 7.28 6.64
CA LEU A 77 1.21 6.06 7.26
C LEU A 77 0.40 6.40 8.52
N SER A 78 -0.65 5.63 8.77
CA SER A 78 -1.41 5.72 10.01
C SER A 78 -0.64 5.05 11.14
N GLN A 79 -0.54 5.70 12.30
CA GLN A 79 0.17 5.18 13.46
C GLN A 79 -0.54 5.56 14.75
N SER A 80 -0.81 4.58 15.60
CA SER A 80 -1.24 4.80 16.97
C SER A 80 -0.03 5.12 17.86
N ARG A 81 -0.26 5.73 19.03
CA ARG A 81 0.81 6.10 19.94
C ARG A 81 1.59 4.85 20.39
N ASN A 82 2.91 4.87 20.26
CA ASN A 82 3.82 3.77 20.61
C ASN A 82 3.48 2.41 19.95
N ALA A 83 2.86 2.41 18.79
CA ALA A 83 2.56 1.21 18.03
C ALA A 83 3.31 1.20 16.70
N LEU A 84 3.39 0.03 16.09
CA LEU A 84 3.82 -0.08 14.69
C LEU A 84 2.79 0.61 13.78
N PRO A 85 3.23 1.28 12.72
CA PRO A 85 2.31 1.91 11.78
C PRO A 85 1.42 0.87 11.07
N SER A 86 0.23 1.30 10.72
CA SER A 86 -0.71 0.50 9.93
C SER A 86 -0.55 0.83 8.45
N GLY A 87 -0.54 -0.20 7.62
CA GLY A 87 -0.44 -0.10 6.18
C GLY A 87 0.24 -1.32 5.56
N PRO A 88 0.09 -1.53 4.26
CA PRO A 88 0.69 -2.64 3.52
C PRO A 88 2.18 -2.35 3.25
N VAL A 89 2.96 -2.19 4.32
CA VAL A 89 4.38 -1.85 4.27
C VAL A 89 5.19 -2.90 5.01
N THR A 90 6.25 -3.37 4.39
CA THR A 90 7.27 -4.22 5.02
C THR A 90 8.55 -3.42 5.14
N VAL A 91 9.10 -3.36 6.34
CA VAL A 91 10.41 -2.77 6.62
C VAL A 91 11.38 -3.88 6.93
N MET A 92 12.48 -3.95 6.17
CA MET A 92 13.58 -4.86 6.44
C MET A 92 14.75 -4.04 6.96
N ILE A 93 15.28 -4.41 8.13
CA ILE A 93 16.49 -3.82 8.70
C ILE A 93 17.53 -4.92 8.88
N HIS A 94 18.69 -4.70 8.30
CA HIS A 94 19.85 -5.53 8.44
C HIS A 94 20.96 -4.72 9.07
N MET A 95 21.34 -5.07 10.31
CA MET A 95 22.46 -4.49 11.02
C MET A 95 23.70 -5.33 10.75
N ALA A 96 24.71 -4.72 10.13
CA ALA A 96 26.02 -5.32 9.92
C ALA A 96 27.05 -4.66 10.84
N SER A 97 27.68 -5.42 11.72
CA SER A 97 28.68 -4.92 12.65
C SER A 97 29.66 -6.02 13.05
N VAL A 98 30.91 -5.62 13.33
CA VAL A 98 31.89 -6.54 13.90
C VAL A 98 31.43 -7.03 15.28
N TRP A 99 30.78 -6.16 16.04
CA TRP A 99 30.21 -6.50 17.35
C TRP A 99 28.73 -6.08 17.39
N VAL A 100 27.85 -7.05 17.56
CA VAL A 100 26.41 -6.83 17.71
C VAL A 100 26.03 -7.06 19.18
N PRO A 101 25.50 -6.05 19.88
CA PRO A 101 25.12 -6.18 21.28
C PRO A 101 23.75 -6.89 21.36
N PHE A 102 23.76 -8.21 21.42
CA PHE A 102 22.55 -8.97 21.68
C PHE A 102 22.13 -8.88 23.14
N THR A 103 20.81 -8.98 23.37
CA THR A 103 20.24 -8.97 24.75
C THR A 103 20.46 -10.28 25.49
N SER A 104 20.70 -11.37 24.75
CA SER A 104 20.89 -12.73 25.29
C SER A 104 21.79 -13.57 24.39
N GLU A 105 22.27 -14.69 24.90
CA GLU A 105 23.06 -15.67 24.14
C GLU A 105 22.27 -16.28 22.97
N SER A 106 20.94 -16.34 23.06
CA SER A 106 20.06 -16.82 21.98
C SER A 106 19.98 -15.87 20.77
N LYS A 107 20.60 -14.69 20.84
CA LYS A 107 20.68 -13.70 19.74
C LYS A 107 19.33 -13.29 19.15
N GLU A 108 18.31 -13.18 19.98
CA GLU A 108 16.93 -12.92 19.55
C GLU A 108 16.62 -11.43 19.37
N ALA A 109 17.32 -10.56 20.10
CA ALA A 109 17.09 -9.12 20.06
C ALA A 109 18.41 -8.35 20.22
N ILE A 110 18.44 -7.14 19.69
CA ILE A 110 19.55 -6.19 19.84
C ILE A 110 19.26 -5.27 21.02
N ALA A 111 20.24 -5.08 21.89
CA ALA A 111 20.15 -4.19 23.04
C ALA A 111 20.00 -2.72 22.61
N SER A 112 19.25 -1.95 23.38
CA SER A 112 18.95 -0.55 23.09
C SER A 112 20.06 0.38 23.57
N TYR A 113 21.11 0.53 22.78
CA TYR A 113 22.15 1.55 22.98
C TYR A 113 21.77 2.84 22.25
N PRO A 114 22.02 4.03 22.83
CA PRO A 114 21.69 5.32 22.23
C PRO A 114 22.30 5.52 20.84
N GLU A 115 23.54 5.07 20.65
CA GLU A 115 24.26 5.16 19.39
C GLU A 115 23.56 4.34 18.28
N ILE A 116 23.18 3.11 18.59
CA ILE A 116 22.47 2.22 17.68
C ILE A 116 21.10 2.81 17.33
N GLN A 117 20.36 3.29 18.33
CA GLN A 117 19.06 3.92 18.11
C GLN A 117 19.17 5.17 17.24
N LYS A 118 20.23 5.97 17.41
CA LYS A 118 20.50 7.17 16.60
C LYS A 118 20.69 6.79 15.13
N GLU A 119 21.56 5.84 14.85
CA GLU A 119 21.83 5.40 13.47
C GLU A 119 20.59 4.76 12.82
N LEU A 120 19.87 3.91 13.54
CA LEU A 120 18.61 3.34 13.07
C LEU A 120 17.58 4.43 12.75
N ARG A 121 17.48 5.46 13.60
CA ARG A 121 16.55 6.58 13.39
C ARG A 121 16.91 7.37 12.13
N LEU A 122 18.19 7.65 11.90
CA LEU A 122 18.67 8.35 10.71
C LEU A 122 18.37 7.55 9.44
N ALA A 123 18.64 6.25 9.46
CA ALA A 123 18.32 5.36 8.35
C ALA A 123 16.81 5.30 8.07
N LEU A 124 15.98 5.13 9.10
CA LEU A 124 14.52 5.11 8.98
C LEU A 124 13.96 6.42 8.46
N GLN A 125 14.50 7.57 8.86
CA GLN A 125 14.11 8.88 8.34
C GLN A 125 14.47 9.02 6.86
N ALA A 126 15.63 8.53 6.43
CA ALA A 126 16.03 8.57 5.03
C ALA A 126 15.10 7.74 4.14
N VAL A 127 14.78 6.51 4.56
CA VAL A 127 13.83 5.63 3.86
C VAL A 127 12.41 6.19 3.93
N GLY A 128 12.00 6.70 5.10
CA GLY A 128 10.68 7.32 5.31
C GLY A 128 10.41 8.49 4.37
N ARG A 129 11.40 9.36 4.12
CA ARG A 129 11.25 10.44 3.14
C ARG A 129 10.95 9.92 1.73
N LYS A 130 11.66 8.86 1.28
CA LYS A 130 11.40 8.22 -0.02
C LYS A 130 10.01 7.60 -0.08
N LEU A 131 9.62 6.87 0.97
CA LEU A 131 8.28 6.30 1.10
C LEU A 131 7.19 7.38 1.05
N GLY A 132 7.36 8.48 1.78
CA GLY A 132 6.41 9.58 1.79
C GLY A 132 6.23 10.26 0.43
N MET A 133 7.30 10.37 -0.36
CA MET A 133 7.20 10.85 -1.74
C MET A 133 6.37 9.88 -2.61
N TYR A 134 6.65 8.58 -2.51
CA TYR A 134 5.91 7.55 -3.23
C TYR A 134 4.42 7.55 -2.87
N VAL A 135 4.09 7.56 -1.58
CA VAL A 135 2.71 7.55 -1.09
C VAL A 135 1.94 8.78 -1.58
N ARG A 136 2.54 9.99 -1.50
CA ARG A 136 1.91 11.22 -1.99
C ARG A 136 1.66 11.19 -3.49
N ARG A 137 2.60 10.69 -4.30
CA ARG A 137 2.41 10.53 -5.76
C ARG A 137 1.25 9.59 -6.06
N ARG A 138 1.24 8.42 -5.40
CA ARG A 138 0.17 7.43 -5.59
C ARG A 138 -1.21 7.99 -5.20
N HIS A 139 -1.31 8.74 -4.11
CA HIS A 139 -2.55 9.40 -3.72
C HIS A 139 -3.00 10.44 -4.75
N ARG A 140 -2.07 11.23 -5.30
CA ARG A 140 -2.39 12.21 -6.35
C ARG A 140 -2.98 11.53 -7.57
N VAL A 141 -2.30 10.52 -8.12
CA VAL A 141 -2.76 9.79 -9.30
C VAL A 141 -4.13 9.15 -9.07
N LYS A 142 -4.33 8.52 -7.91
CA LYS A 142 -5.64 7.96 -7.56
C LYS A 142 -6.73 9.03 -7.53
N HIS A 143 -6.48 10.15 -6.88
CA HIS A 143 -7.45 11.24 -6.77
C HIS A 143 -7.75 11.89 -8.13
N GLU A 144 -6.75 12.07 -8.98
CA GLU A 144 -6.93 12.58 -10.35
C GLU A 144 -7.75 11.61 -11.20
N GLY A 145 -7.49 10.29 -11.09
CA GLY A 145 -8.29 9.25 -11.73
C GLY A 145 -9.76 9.24 -11.26
N GLU A 146 -10.00 9.37 -9.96
CA GLU A 146 -11.36 9.44 -9.41
C GLU A 146 -12.12 10.69 -9.90
N ARG A 147 -11.45 11.85 -9.91
CA ARG A 147 -12.02 13.10 -10.47
C ARG A 147 -12.35 12.98 -11.94
N ARG A 148 -11.45 12.38 -12.71
CA ARG A 148 -11.69 12.13 -14.14
C ARG A 148 -12.89 11.20 -14.36
N ASN A 149 -12.98 10.09 -13.63
CA ASN A 149 -14.11 9.18 -13.77
C ASN A 149 -15.45 9.85 -13.43
N LEU A 150 -15.46 10.69 -12.40
CA LEU A 150 -16.62 11.49 -12.05
C LEU A 150 -16.97 12.48 -13.16
N PHE A 151 -15.98 13.18 -13.70
CA PHE A 151 -16.17 14.12 -14.81
C PHE A 151 -16.73 13.43 -16.07
N LEU A 152 -16.19 12.25 -16.45
CA LEU A 152 -16.68 11.49 -17.59
C LEU A 152 -18.15 11.03 -17.41
N ARG A 153 -18.55 10.72 -16.18
CA ARG A 153 -19.95 10.40 -15.86
C ARG A 153 -20.87 11.60 -16.11
N TYR A 154 -20.50 12.78 -15.56
CA TYR A 154 -21.26 14.02 -15.82
C TYR A 154 -21.31 14.40 -17.29
N LEU A 155 -20.25 14.11 -18.04
CA LEU A 155 -20.21 14.36 -19.48
C LEU A 155 -21.30 13.60 -20.23
N GLY A 156 -21.58 12.34 -19.81
CA GLY A 156 -22.68 11.55 -20.36
C GLY A 156 -24.06 12.17 -20.07
N GLU A 157 -24.27 12.64 -18.85
CA GLU A 157 -25.51 13.31 -18.46
C GLU A 157 -25.72 14.63 -19.22
N VAL A 158 -24.64 15.41 -19.42
CA VAL A 158 -24.66 16.64 -20.20
C VAL A 158 -24.99 16.36 -21.67
N ALA A 159 -24.35 15.34 -22.27
CA ALA A 159 -24.61 14.94 -23.65
C ALA A 159 -26.10 14.55 -23.85
N THR A 160 -26.65 13.81 -22.90
CA THR A 160 -28.06 13.42 -22.90
C THR A 160 -29.00 14.63 -22.84
N ALA A 161 -28.73 15.54 -21.88
CA ALA A 161 -29.56 16.74 -21.70
C ALA A 161 -29.50 17.68 -22.92
N VAL A 162 -28.29 17.92 -23.45
CA VAL A 162 -28.13 18.78 -24.65
C VAL A 162 -28.73 18.14 -25.91
N GLY A 163 -28.56 16.82 -26.05
CA GLY A 163 -29.15 16.07 -27.16
C GLY A 163 -30.68 16.13 -27.17
N GLN A 164 -31.30 16.05 -25.99
CA GLN A 164 -32.76 16.19 -25.84
C GLN A 164 -33.27 17.60 -26.15
N ILE A 165 -32.49 18.64 -25.77
CA ILE A 165 -32.89 20.04 -26.00
C ILE A 165 -32.76 20.42 -27.50
N ASN A 166 -31.69 19.94 -28.15
CA ASN A 166 -31.36 20.33 -29.52
C ASN A 166 -31.76 19.29 -30.56
N GLU A 167 -32.44 18.22 -30.18
CA GLU A 167 -32.84 17.11 -31.06
C GLU A 167 -31.64 16.52 -31.85
N THR A 168 -30.44 16.53 -31.24
CA THR A 168 -29.23 16.01 -31.85
C THR A 168 -28.90 14.59 -31.35
N ASP A 169 -28.14 13.85 -32.16
CA ASP A 169 -27.70 12.52 -31.78
C ASP A 169 -26.80 12.58 -30.52
N VAL A 170 -27.31 12.02 -29.42
CA VAL A 170 -26.67 12.00 -28.12
C VAL A 170 -25.34 11.22 -28.18
N GLU A 171 -25.29 10.15 -28.95
CA GLU A 171 -24.14 9.25 -29.03
C GLU A 171 -22.97 9.92 -29.76
N ALA A 172 -23.26 10.56 -30.90
CA ALA A 172 -22.27 11.34 -31.65
C ALA A 172 -21.74 12.54 -30.84
N LEU A 173 -22.64 13.22 -30.12
CA LEU A 173 -22.25 14.33 -29.23
C LEU A 173 -21.36 13.84 -28.09
N TYR A 174 -21.72 12.73 -27.44
CA TYR A 174 -20.94 12.15 -26.36
C TYR A 174 -19.53 11.73 -26.82
N GLU A 175 -19.40 11.10 -27.99
CA GLU A 175 -18.11 10.72 -28.54
C GLU A 175 -17.19 11.92 -28.79
N GLN A 176 -17.72 13.01 -29.35
CA GLN A 176 -16.98 14.24 -29.57
C GLN A 176 -16.50 14.85 -28.23
N LEU A 177 -17.39 14.95 -27.26
CA LEU A 177 -17.08 15.44 -25.93
C LEU A 177 -16.05 14.55 -25.23
N LEU A 178 -16.18 13.22 -25.35
CA LEU A 178 -15.24 12.25 -24.79
C LEU A 178 -13.85 12.40 -25.40
N LYS A 179 -13.74 12.62 -26.70
CA LYS A 179 -12.46 12.83 -27.38
C LYS A 179 -11.73 14.09 -26.87
N VAL A 180 -12.46 15.19 -26.67
CA VAL A 180 -11.94 16.41 -26.09
C VAL A 180 -11.54 16.20 -24.63
N ALA A 181 -12.39 15.54 -23.85
CA ALA A 181 -12.15 15.25 -22.45
C ALA A 181 -10.89 14.39 -22.24
N LYS A 182 -10.76 13.30 -23.00
CA LYS A 182 -9.57 12.44 -22.95
C LYS A 182 -8.29 13.20 -23.25
N ARG A 183 -8.30 14.06 -24.25
CA ARG A 183 -7.12 14.90 -24.59
C ARG A 183 -6.75 15.88 -23.47
N LYS A 184 -7.75 16.45 -22.79
CA LYS A 184 -7.53 17.41 -21.68
C LYS A 184 -7.18 16.75 -20.35
N THR A 185 -7.50 15.48 -20.17
CA THR A 185 -7.26 14.72 -18.95
C THR A 185 -6.21 13.61 -19.11
N ALA A 186 -5.39 13.67 -20.16
CA ALA A 186 -4.38 12.65 -20.45
C ALA A 186 -3.37 12.44 -19.30
N GLU A 187 -3.09 13.48 -18.53
CA GLU A 187 -2.21 13.39 -17.35
C GLU A 187 -2.77 12.46 -16.24
N ALA A 188 -4.09 12.27 -16.21
CA ALA A 188 -4.73 11.35 -15.27
C ALA A 188 -4.58 9.86 -15.64
N ASP A 189 -4.10 9.56 -16.85
CA ASP A 189 -3.84 8.20 -17.34
C ASP A 189 -2.42 7.72 -17.01
N VAL A 190 -1.60 8.55 -16.40
CA VAL A 190 -0.23 8.21 -16.04
C VAL A 190 -0.21 7.05 -15.05
N GLN A 191 0.28 5.90 -15.51
CA GLN A 191 0.54 4.77 -14.64
C GLN A 191 1.90 4.95 -13.98
N LEU A 192 1.95 4.79 -12.66
CA LEU A 192 3.20 4.84 -11.92
C LEU A 192 3.90 3.48 -11.99
N ASP A 193 5.21 3.49 -12.25
CA ASP A 193 6.06 2.30 -12.13
C ASP A 193 6.13 1.82 -10.66
N GLU A 194 6.76 0.66 -10.42
CA GLU A 194 6.95 0.12 -9.07
C GLU A 194 7.71 1.09 -8.13
N ARG A 195 8.44 2.05 -8.69
CA ARG A 195 9.16 3.10 -7.97
C ARG A 195 8.37 4.39 -7.81
N GLY A 196 7.11 4.42 -8.26
CA GLY A 196 6.22 5.57 -8.19
C GLY A 196 6.63 6.72 -9.15
N ARG A 197 7.28 6.39 -10.28
CA ARG A 197 7.60 7.34 -11.36
C ARG A 197 6.58 7.21 -12.47
N PRO A 198 6.24 8.30 -13.14
CA PRO A 198 5.37 8.27 -14.32
C PRO A 198 6.03 7.57 -15.48
#